data_b90492ed4be1cf17c03add9dee8a40ae
#
_entry.id   b90492ed4be1cf17c03add9dee8a40ae
#
_cell.length_a   1.000
_cell.length_b   1.000
_cell.length_c   1.000
_cell.angle_alpha   90.00
_cell.angle_beta   90.00
_cell.angle_gamma   90.00
#
_symmetry.space_group_name_H-M   'P 1'
#
loop_
_entity.id
_entity.type
_entity.pdbx_description
1 polymer ?
#
loop_
_entity_poly.entity_id
_entity_poly.type
_entity_poly.pdbx_seq_one_letter_code
_entity_poly.pdbx_strand_id
1 'polypeptide(L)'
;MQQKNIFLITIFSMLCVLNCIPAACRMKGETSMEQLRELMVKNQIEARGVSDTRVLEAMRSVERHKFVPGHHIASAYEDHPLPIGHGQTISQPYIVALMTELCELKGKEKVLEIGTGSGYQAAVLSLLAREVYSIEIVEPLAISASEKLAELGYTNVHIRVGDGYKGMPDKAPFDVIMLTASPPKIPQALIDQLGEGGILVAPEGDYSQELVKLTKQNGKITKRTITYVRFVPMIHGS
;
A
#
# COMPACT_ATOMS: atom_id res chain seq x y z
N MET A 1 -13.03 93.84 -37.83
CA MET A 1 -11.69 93.22 -37.82
C MET A 1 -11.56 92.26 -36.71
N GLN A 2 -11.18 91.05 -37.00
CA GLN A 2 -10.85 89.90 -36.17
C GLN A 2 -11.95 89.23 -35.30
N GLN A 3 -12.52 88.19 -35.90
CA GLN A 3 -13.23 87.11 -35.23
C GLN A 3 -12.25 86.27 -34.41
N LYS A 4 -12.62 85.92 -33.16
CA LYS A 4 -11.98 84.89 -32.40
C LYS A 4 -12.94 83.70 -32.30
N ASN A 5 -12.58 82.61 -32.97
CA ASN A 5 -13.24 81.31 -32.86
C ASN A 5 -12.98 80.71 -31.47
N ILE A 6 -14.05 80.36 -30.78
CA ILE A 6 -14.01 79.57 -29.56
C ILE A 6 -14.38 78.15 -29.95
N PHE A 7 -13.40 77.23 -29.85
CA PHE A 7 -13.59 75.81 -30.01
C PHE A 7 -14.20 75.21 -28.74
N LEU A 8 -15.41 74.67 -28.87
CA LEU A 8 -16.08 73.97 -27.79
C LEU A 8 -15.61 72.53 -27.82
N ILE A 9 -14.79 72.11 -26.79
CA ILE A 9 -14.36 70.73 -26.62
C ILE A 9 -15.43 69.99 -25.81
N THR A 10 -16.18 69.12 -26.45
CA THR A 10 -17.11 68.19 -25.83
C THR A 10 -16.34 67.03 -25.25
N ILE A 11 -16.24 66.94 -23.90
CA ILE A 11 -15.65 65.82 -23.20
C ILE A 11 -16.69 64.72 -23.16
N PHE A 12 -16.43 63.62 -23.95
CA PHE A 12 -17.20 62.38 -23.89
C PHE A 12 -16.77 61.60 -22.67
N SER A 13 -17.61 61.60 -21.64
CA SER A 13 -17.45 60.81 -20.42
C SER A 13 -17.71 59.32 -20.80
N MET A 14 -16.64 58.57 -20.94
CA MET A 14 -16.67 57.14 -21.13
C MET A 14 -16.87 56.44 -19.78
N LEU A 15 -18.11 56.05 -19.48
CA LEU A 15 -18.47 55.31 -18.31
C LEU A 15 -17.88 53.89 -18.45
N CYS A 16 -16.78 53.60 -17.75
CA CYS A 16 -16.26 52.22 -17.59
C CYS A 16 -17.23 51.46 -16.74
N VAL A 17 -18.09 50.64 -17.37
CA VAL A 17 -18.85 49.60 -16.70
C VAL A 17 -17.85 48.51 -16.31
N LEU A 18 -17.35 48.55 -15.08
CA LEU A 18 -16.66 47.37 -14.49
C LEU A 18 -17.70 46.26 -14.37
N ASN A 19 -17.64 45.31 -15.31
CA ASN A 19 -18.29 44.03 -15.14
C ASN A 19 -17.65 43.31 -13.94
N CYS A 20 -18.29 43.38 -12.80
CA CYS A 20 -18.07 42.49 -11.68
C CYS A 20 -18.42 41.07 -12.13
N ILE A 21 -17.43 40.30 -12.61
CA ILE A 21 -17.55 38.84 -12.76
C ILE A 21 -17.64 38.30 -11.32
N PRO A 22 -18.73 37.62 -10.95
CA PRO A 22 -18.81 37.03 -9.62
C PRO A 22 -17.72 35.99 -9.49
N ALA A 23 -16.93 36.07 -8.42
CA ALA A 23 -15.85 35.15 -8.03
C ALA A 23 -16.37 33.76 -7.62
N ALA A 24 -17.29 33.19 -8.40
CA ALA A 24 -17.96 31.92 -8.15
C ALA A 24 -17.61 30.82 -9.18
N CYS A 25 -16.54 31.05 -9.97
CA CYS A 25 -15.91 29.92 -10.68
C CYS A 25 -14.72 29.44 -9.84
N ARG A 26 -15.00 28.91 -8.64
CA ARG A 26 -14.06 28.08 -7.91
C ARG A 26 -13.81 26.85 -8.78
N MET A 27 -12.72 26.86 -9.52
CA MET A 27 -12.19 25.66 -10.14
C MET A 27 -12.23 24.57 -9.10
N LYS A 28 -12.91 23.44 -9.38
CA LYS A 28 -12.77 22.22 -8.58
C LYS A 28 -11.27 21.90 -8.64
N GLY A 29 -10.55 22.24 -7.56
CA GLY A 29 -9.14 21.92 -7.44
C GLY A 29 -8.97 20.42 -7.62
N GLU A 30 -7.97 19.99 -8.39
CA GLU A 30 -7.60 18.59 -8.46
C GLU A 30 -7.44 18.06 -7.03
N THR A 31 -8.09 16.94 -6.75
CA THR A 31 -7.97 16.27 -5.45
C THR A 31 -6.51 15.88 -5.25
N SER A 32 -5.88 16.33 -4.17
CA SER A 32 -4.48 16.00 -3.92
C SER A 32 -4.28 14.51 -3.63
N MET A 33 -3.06 13.99 -3.83
CA MET A 33 -2.72 12.60 -3.50
C MET A 33 -2.97 12.29 -2.01
N GLU A 34 -2.78 13.27 -1.15
CA GLU A 34 -3.09 13.16 0.29
C GLU A 34 -4.60 13.00 0.52
N GLN A 35 -5.42 13.81 -0.14
CA GLN A 35 -6.88 13.70 -0.04
C GLN A 35 -7.38 12.35 -0.60
N LEU A 36 -6.82 11.88 -1.72
CA LEU A 36 -7.15 10.57 -2.28
C LEU A 36 -6.78 9.44 -1.31
N ARG A 37 -5.62 9.53 -0.65
CA ARG A 37 -5.18 8.57 0.36
C ARG A 37 -6.12 8.56 1.57
N GLU A 38 -6.53 9.73 2.07
CA GLU A 38 -7.47 9.82 3.18
C GLU A 38 -8.83 9.22 2.81
N LEU A 39 -9.35 9.49 1.61
CA LEU A 39 -10.59 8.90 1.11
C LEU A 39 -10.47 7.37 0.95
N MET A 40 -9.33 6.86 0.49
CA MET A 40 -9.04 5.44 0.42
C MET A 40 -9.17 4.79 1.81
N VAL A 41 -8.50 5.37 2.82
CA VAL A 41 -8.53 4.80 4.18
C VAL A 41 -9.95 4.85 4.75
N LYS A 42 -10.63 5.98 4.65
CA LYS A 42 -11.96 6.17 5.23
C LYS A 42 -13.03 5.31 4.55
N ASN A 43 -13.07 5.31 3.20
CA ASN A 43 -14.20 4.76 2.46
C ASN A 43 -13.99 3.30 2.02
N GLN A 44 -12.73 2.86 1.85
CA GLN A 44 -12.43 1.53 1.34
C GLN A 44 -11.92 0.59 2.42
N ILE A 45 -11.33 1.12 3.51
CA ILE A 45 -10.65 0.33 4.55
C ILE A 45 -11.48 0.35 5.84
N GLU A 46 -11.62 1.51 6.46
CA GLU A 46 -12.35 1.68 7.73
C GLU A 46 -13.84 1.34 7.56
N ALA A 47 -14.50 1.80 6.50
CA ALA A 47 -15.89 1.49 6.20
C ALA A 47 -16.17 0.00 5.95
N ARG A 48 -15.14 -0.82 5.71
CA ARG A 48 -15.23 -2.28 5.54
C ARG A 48 -14.79 -3.06 6.77
N GLY A 49 -14.62 -2.39 7.92
CA GLY A 49 -14.45 -3.02 9.22
C GLY A 49 -13.00 -3.19 9.71
N VAL A 50 -11.98 -2.68 9.00
CA VAL A 50 -10.63 -2.54 9.57
C VAL A 50 -10.69 -1.43 10.61
N SER A 51 -10.31 -1.72 11.85
CA SER A 51 -10.54 -0.85 13.00
C SER A 51 -9.30 -0.58 13.87
N ASP A 52 -8.21 -1.32 13.67
CA ASP A 52 -6.95 -1.01 14.38
C ASP A 52 -6.43 0.36 13.93
N THR A 53 -6.47 1.32 14.85
CA THR A 53 -6.08 2.72 14.57
C THR A 53 -4.65 2.84 14.06
N ARG A 54 -3.73 2.00 14.53
CA ARG A 54 -2.33 1.99 14.08
C ARG A 54 -2.21 1.52 12.62
N VAL A 55 -3.01 0.52 12.24
CA VAL A 55 -3.10 0.07 10.84
C VAL A 55 -3.65 1.19 9.96
N LEU A 56 -4.74 1.84 10.38
CA LEU A 56 -5.33 2.97 9.66
C LEU A 56 -4.35 4.13 9.52
N GLU A 57 -3.57 4.43 10.56
CA GLU A 57 -2.52 5.46 10.54
C GLU A 57 -1.36 5.08 9.62
N ALA A 58 -0.92 3.82 9.63
CA ALA A 58 0.10 3.33 8.70
C ALA A 58 -0.37 3.46 7.24
N MET A 59 -1.62 3.09 6.95
CA MET A 59 -2.21 3.25 5.61
C MET A 59 -2.35 4.71 5.18
N ARG A 60 -2.54 5.65 6.12
CA ARG A 60 -2.52 7.10 5.88
C ARG A 60 -1.11 7.63 5.64
N SER A 61 -0.12 7.07 6.31
CA SER A 61 1.27 7.54 6.26
C SER A 61 2.00 7.09 5.01
N VAL A 62 1.79 5.84 4.56
CA VAL A 62 2.51 5.30 3.40
C VAL A 62 1.92 5.82 2.09
N GLU A 63 2.71 6.52 1.30
CA GLU A 63 2.33 7.14 0.04
C GLU A 63 2.27 6.09 -1.10
N ARG A 64 1.16 5.35 -1.18
CA ARG A 64 0.99 4.23 -2.12
C ARG A 64 1.33 4.60 -3.58
N HIS A 65 1.06 5.83 -4.01
CA HIS A 65 1.38 6.30 -5.36
C HIS A 65 2.88 6.28 -5.68
N LYS A 66 3.77 6.23 -4.68
CA LYS A 66 5.22 6.07 -4.86
C LYS A 66 5.65 4.62 -5.15
N PHE A 67 4.75 3.66 -4.94
CA PHE A 67 4.99 2.23 -5.11
C PHE A 67 4.33 1.63 -6.37
N VAL A 68 3.81 2.47 -7.25
CA VAL A 68 3.21 2.07 -8.53
C VAL A 68 3.98 2.68 -9.71
N PRO A 69 3.96 2.03 -10.89
CA PRO A 69 4.50 2.63 -12.11
C PRO A 69 3.83 3.96 -12.45
N GLY A 70 4.57 4.88 -13.10
CA GLY A 70 4.11 6.25 -13.37
C GLY A 70 2.74 6.35 -14.04
N HIS A 71 2.43 5.44 -14.97
CA HIS A 71 1.13 5.39 -15.66
C HIS A 71 -0.04 4.91 -14.80
N HIS A 72 0.22 4.40 -13.59
CA HIS A 72 -0.78 3.98 -12.62
C HIS A 72 -0.94 4.95 -11.44
N ILE A 73 -0.20 6.07 -11.40
CA ILE A 73 -0.26 7.03 -10.27
C ILE A 73 -1.69 7.55 -10.07
N ALA A 74 -2.41 7.86 -11.14
CA ALA A 74 -3.78 8.36 -11.06
C ALA A 74 -4.75 7.38 -10.37
N SER A 75 -4.53 6.07 -10.52
CA SER A 75 -5.35 4.99 -9.95
C SER A 75 -4.75 4.41 -8.64
N ALA A 76 -3.67 4.98 -8.13
CA ALA A 76 -2.95 4.40 -6.99
C ALA A 76 -3.81 4.19 -5.74
N TYR A 77 -4.83 5.00 -5.57
CA TYR A 77 -5.73 4.98 -4.40
C TYR A 77 -7.11 4.36 -4.68
N GLU A 78 -7.29 3.73 -5.85
CA GLU A 78 -8.49 2.97 -6.17
C GLU A 78 -8.48 1.59 -5.51
N ASP A 79 -9.68 1.03 -5.24
CA ASP A 79 -9.84 -0.21 -4.45
C ASP A 79 -9.64 -1.48 -5.28
N HIS A 80 -8.53 -1.57 -5.97
CA HIS A 80 -8.13 -2.75 -6.75
C HIS A 80 -6.60 -2.92 -6.82
N PRO A 81 -6.11 -4.13 -7.18
CA PRO A 81 -4.70 -4.35 -7.44
C PRO A 81 -4.26 -3.65 -8.73
N LEU A 82 -2.97 -3.25 -8.79
CA LEU A 82 -2.37 -2.62 -9.97
C LEU A 82 -1.13 -3.40 -10.43
N PRO A 83 -0.89 -3.53 -11.74
CA PRO A 83 0.33 -4.14 -12.26
C PRO A 83 1.58 -3.34 -11.87
N ILE A 84 2.64 -4.08 -11.49
CA ILE A 84 3.97 -3.51 -11.17
C ILE A 84 5.08 -4.04 -12.08
N GLY A 85 4.72 -4.73 -13.15
CA GLY A 85 5.65 -5.42 -14.04
C GLY A 85 5.92 -6.87 -13.64
N HIS A 86 6.64 -7.59 -14.49
CA HIS A 86 7.03 -8.99 -14.26
C HIS A 86 5.86 -9.94 -13.95
N GLY A 87 4.64 -9.63 -14.41
CA GLY A 87 3.44 -10.40 -14.09
C GLY A 87 2.95 -10.27 -12.65
N GLN A 88 3.52 -9.35 -11.87
CA GLN A 88 3.18 -9.12 -10.47
C GLN A 88 2.29 -7.87 -10.28
N THR A 89 1.67 -7.78 -9.12
CA THR A 89 0.77 -6.67 -8.76
C THR A 89 1.04 -6.14 -7.35
N ILE A 90 0.81 -4.85 -7.14
CA ILE A 90 0.59 -4.31 -5.81
C ILE A 90 -0.84 -4.64 -5.39
N SER A 91 -1.03 -5.23 -4.22
CA SER A 91 -2.35 -5.68 -3.72
C SER A 91 -3.34 -4.53 -3.53
N GLN A 92 -4.64 -4.84 -3.62
CA GLN A 92 -5.74 -3.93 -3.29
C GLN A 92 -5.54 -3.30 -1.90
N PRO A 93 -5.75 -1.99 -1.72
CA PRO A 93 -5.55 -1.31 -0.44
C PRO A 93 -6.27 -1.95 0.74
N TYR A 94 -7.54 -2.33 0.57
CA TYR A 94 -8.30 -3.01 1.62
C TYR A 94 -7.64 -4.33 2.06
N ILE A 95 -7.15 -5.13 1.12
CA ILE A 95 -6.50 -6.41 1.42
C ILE A 95 -5.18 -6.20 2.18
N VAL A 96 -4.38 -5.20 1.80
CA VAL A 96 -3.17 -4.82 2.54
C VAL A 96 -3.52 -4.49 3.99
N ALA A 97 -4.52 -3.65 4.23
CA ALA A 97 -4.94 -3.26 5.57
C ALA A 97 -5.51 -4.44 6.38
N LEU A 98 -6.40 -5.24 5.77
CA LEU A 98 -6.99 -6.41 6.42
C LEU A 98 -5.93 -7.42 6.85
N MET A 99 -5.00 -7.76 5.95
CA MET A 99 -3.91 -8.69 6.28
C MET A 99 -3.01 -8.15 7.39
N THR A 100 -2.73 -6.85 7.37
CA THR A 100 -1.93 -6.18 8.40
C THR A 100 -2.64 -6.20 9.76
N GLU A 101 -3.95 -5.94 9.81
CA GLU A 101 -4.73 -6.02 11.05
C GLU A 101 -4.76 -7.45 11.63
N LEU A 102 -4.89 -8.47 10.76
CA LEU A 102 -4.86 -9.88 11.16
C LEU A 102 -3.53 -10.32 11.79
N CYS A 103 -2.44 -9.60 11.53
CA CYS A 103 -1.13 -9.84 12.13
C CYS A 103 -1.04 -9.39 13.60
N GLU A 104 -1.97 -8.57 14.10
CA GLU A 104 -2.06 -8.11 15.50
C GLU A 104 -0.75 -7.50 16.03
N LEU A 105 -0.03 -6.76 15.19
CA LEU A 105 1.27 -6.15 15.49
C LEU A 105 1.18 -5.14 16.65
N LYS A 106 2.20 -5.10 17.49
CA LYS A 106 2.30 -4.23 18.68
C LYS A 106 3.58 -3.38 18.71
N GLY A 107 4.37 -3.40 17.60
CA GLY A 107 5.60 -2.63 17.44
C GLY A 107 6.88 -3.32 17.89
N LYS A 108 6.82 -4.58 18.33
CA LYS A 108 7.98 -5.33 18.82
C LYS A 108 8.33 -6.55 17.97
N GLU A 109 7.46 -6.87 17.03
CA GLU A 109 7.50 -8.11 16.27
C GLU A 109 8.62 -8.09 15.23
N LYS A 110 9.21 -9.26 15.02
CA LYS A 110 10.02 -9.59 13.86
C LYS A 110 9.14 -10.26 12.83
N VAL A 111 8.97 -9.62 11.71
CA VAL A 111 8.05 -10.04 10.64
C VAL A 111 8.85 -10.64 9.47
N LEU A 112 8.32 -11.73 8.89
CA LEU A 112 8.75 -12.24 7.59
C LEU A 112 7.62 -12.01 6.59
N GLU A 113 7.91 -11.28 5.52
CA GLU A 113 7.05 -11.14 4.35
C GLU A 113 7.55 -12.03 3.21
N ILE A 114 6.64 -12.72 2.52
CA ILE A 114 6.94 -13.52 1.33
C ILE A 114 6.24 -12.88 0.13
N GLY A 115 7.05 -12.31 -0.77
CA GLY A 115 6.60 -11.53 -1.92
C GLY A 115 6.67 -10.02 -1.68
N THR A 116 7.87 -9.44 -1.79
CA THR A 116 8.09 -8.00 -1.61
C THR A 116 7.33 -7.16 -2.65
N GLY A 117 7.34 -7.62 -3.91
CA GLY A 117 6.72 -6.92 -5.03
C GLY A 117 7.22 -5.48 -5.15
N SER A 118 6.30 -4.53 -5.01
CA SER A 118 6.62 -3.09 -5.02
C SER A 118 7.29 -2.57 -3.74
N GLY A 119 7.24 -3.34 -2.65
CA GLY A 119 7.65 -2.90 -1.30
C GLY A 119 6.56 -2.19 -0.49
N TYR A 120 5.34 -2.02 -1.03
CA TYR A 120 4.28 -1.28 -0.34
C TYR A 120 3.82 -1.95 0.95
N GLN A 121 3.57 -3.28 0.91
CA GLN A 121 3.19 -4.03 2.10
C GLN A 121 4.32 -4.02 3.14
N ALA A 122 5.58 -4.18 2.71
CA ALA A 122 6.75 -4.05 3.58
C ALA A 122 6.82 -2.68 4.27
N ALA A 123 6.56 -1.58 3.52
CA ALA A 123 6.50 -0.23 4.07
C ALA A 123 5.40 -0.07 5.13
N VAL A 124 4.21 -0.63 4.90
CA VAL A 124 3.12 -0.62 5.90
C VAL A 124 3.51 -1.40 7.15
N LEU A 125 4.05 -2.61 6.99
CA LEU A 125 4.49 -3.46 8.11
C LEU A 125 5.60 -2.79 8.93
N SER A 126 6.51 -2.07 8.27
CA SER A 126 7.66 -1.42 8.91
C SER A 126 7.28 -0.34 9.93
N LEU A 127 6.12 0.30 9.75
CA LEU A 127 5.59 1.29 10.70
C LEU A 127 4.98 0.64 11.95
N LEU A 128 4.73 -0.67 11.91
CA LEU A 128 3.98 -1.41 12.93
C LEU A 128 4.81 -2.51 13.62
N ALA A 129 6.00 -2.82 13.09
CA ALA A 129 6.88 -3.88 13.56
C ALA A 129 8.26 -3.33 13.92
N ARG A 130 9.03 -4.07 14.72
CA ARG A 130 10.43 -3.75 15.02
C ARG A 130 11.31 -3.90 13.79
N GLU A 131 11.17 -5.02 13.08
CA GLU A 131 11.95 -5.38 11.89
C GLU A 131 11.08 -6.16 10.91
N VAL A 132 11.25 -5.90 9.63
CA VAL A 132 10.61 -6.62 8.53
C VAL A 132 11.68 -7.26 7.66
N TYR A 133 11.67 -8.57 7.56
CA TYR A 133 12.44 -9.32 6.57
C TYR A 133 11.49 -9.65 5.42
N SER A 134 11.92 -9.44 4.19
CA SER A 134 11.09 -9.68 3.02
C SER A 134 11.84 -10.50 1.96
N ILE A 135 11.20 -11.50 1.39
CA ILE A 135 11.76 -12.32 0.32
C ILE A 135 11.03 -12.01 -0.98
N GLU A 136 11.80 -11.78 -2.02
CA GLU A 136 11.31 -11.63 -3.39
C GLU A 136 12.07 -12.55 -4.33
N ILE A 137 11.34 -13.30 -5.14
CA ILE A 137 11.94 -14.23 -6.11
C ILE A 137 12.31 -13.54 -7.43
N VAL A 138 11.64 -12.45 -7.75
CA VAL A 138 11.87 -11.65 -8.96
C VAL A 138 12.94 -10.59 -8.64
N GLU A 139 14.20 -10.90 -8.93
CA GLU A 139 15.34 -10.06 -8.58
C GLU A 139 15.18 -8.58 -8.99
N PRO A 140 14.71 -8.22 -10.21
CA PRO A 140 14.49 -6.81 -10.56
C PRO A 140 13.49 -6.10 -9.63
N LEU A 141 12.46 -6.79 -9.12
CA LEU A 141 11.51 -6.22 -8.15
C LEU A 141 12.18 -6.05 -6.78
N ALA A 142 12.95 -7.02 -6.33
CA ALA A 142 13.68 -6.92 -5.06
C ALA A 142 14.62 -5.71 -5.03
N ILE A 143 15.38 -5.50 -6.11
CA ILE A 143 16.29 -4.36 -6.26
C ILE A 143 15.50 -3.05 -6.23
N SER A 144 14.47 -2.92 -7.09
CA SER A 144 13.65 -1.71 -7.17
C SER A 144 12.95 -1.37 -5.84
N ALA A 145 12.40 -2.40 -5.16
CA ALA A 145 11.77 -2.21 -3.85
C ALA A 145 12.78 -1.79 -2.77
N SER A 146 13.99 -2.38 -2.78
CA SER A 146 15.07 -2.02 -1.84
C SER A 146 15.48 -0.55 -1.99
N GLU A 147 15.72 -0.11 -3.24
CA GLU A 147 16.05 1.28 -3.54
C GLU A 147 14.93 2.23 -3.12
N LYS A 148 13.68 1.88 -3.45
CA LYS A 148 12.50 2.68 -3.11
C LYS A 148 12.30 2.82 -1.61
N LEU A 149 12.41 1.73 -0.86
CA LEU A 149 12.27 1.76 0.60
C LEU A 149 13.40 2.57 1.26
N ALA A 150 14.63 2.45 0.77
CA ALA A 150 15.76 3.26 1.25
C ALA A 150 15.57 4.75 0.94
N GLU A 151 15.15 5.11 -0.29
CA GLU A 151 14.81 6.48 -0.70
C GLU A 151 13.75 7.10 0.22
N LEU A 152 12.74 6.31 0.62
CA LEU A 152 11.64 6.76 1.45
C LEU A 152 11.91 6.66 2.96
N GLY A 153 13.10 6.19 3.37
CA GLY A 153 13.54 6.17 4.77
C GLY A 153 13.03 5.00 5.61
N TYR A 154 12.56 3.90 4.99
CA TYR A 154 12.16 2.68 5.70
C TYR A 154 13.39 1.82 6.05
N THR A 155 14.08 2.16 7.13
CA THR A 155 15.41 1.59 7.48
C THR A 155 15.35 0.22 8.18
N ASN A 156 14.18 -0.21 8.64
CA ASN A 156 13.98 -1.48 9.34
C ASN A 156 13.41 -2.59 8.44
N VAL A 157 13.49 -2.41 7.11
CA VAL A 157 13.11 -3.41 6.10
C VAL A 157 14.35 -4.01 5.47
N HIS A 158 14.43 -5.34 5.45
CA HIS A 158 15.57 -6.11 4.94
C HIS A 158 15.10 -7.05 3.83
N ILE A 159 15.39 -6.72 2.58
CA ILE A 159 14.98 -7.51 1.42
C ILE A 159 16.07 -8.53 1.06
N ARG A 160 15.63 -9.75 0.71
CA ARG A 160 16.47 -10.82 0.18
C ARG A 160 15.86 -11.38 -1.10
N VAL A 161 16.67 -11.52 -2.13
CA VAL A 161 16.30 -12.31 -3.32
C VAL A 161 16.34 -13.79 -2.96
N GLY A 162 15.26 -14.52 -3.21
CA GLY A 162 15.21 -15.94 -2.88
C GLY A 162 13.85 -16.61 -3.05
N ASP A 163 13.85 -17.91 -2.82
CA ASP A 163 12.65 -18.75 -2.86
C ASP A 163 11.86 -18.62 -1.54
N GLY A 164 10.69 -18.01 -1.63
CA GLY A 164 9.79 -17.81 -0.48
C GLY A 164 9.32 -19.11 0.17
N TYR A 165 9.27 -20.22 -0.56
CA TYR A 165 8.93 -21.53 0.02
C TYR A 165 9.94 -22.01 1.09
N LYS A 166 11.16 -21.53 1.04
CA LYS A 166 12.23 -21.84 2.02
C LYS A 166 12.21 -20.94 3.25
N GLY A 167 11.57 -19.75 3.14
CA GLY A 167 11.64 -18.74 4.18
C GLY A 167 13.06 -18.22 4.43
N MET A 168 13.31 -17.79 5.67
CA MET A 168 14.63 -17.33 6.17
C MET A 168 15.02 -18.06 7.47
N PRO A 169 15.47 -19.31 7.40
CA PRO A 169 15.77 -20.09 8.62
C PRO A 169 16.90 -19.47 9.45
N ASP A 170 17.85 -18.74 8.84
CA ASP A 170 18.92 -18.01 9.52
C ASP A 170 18.43 -16.79 10.31
N LYS A 171 17.18 -16.37 10.09
CA LYS A 171 16.53 -15.27 10.83
C LYS A 171 15.37 -15.74 11.73
N ALA A 172 14.99 -17.02 11.63
CA ALA A 172 13.94 -17.58 12.48
C ALA A 172 14.32 -17.56 14.00
N PRO A 173 13.36 -17.62 14.92
CA PRO A 173 11.92 -17.60 14.68
C PRO A 173 11.37 -16.19 14.36
N PHE A 174 10.19 -16.17 13.71
CA PHE A 174 9.45 -14.95 13.42
C PHE A 174 8.18 -14.88 14.30
N ASP A 175 7.85 -13.68 14.77
CA ASP A 175 6.61 -13.44 15.52
C ASP A 175 5.40 -13.42 14.57
N VAL A 176 5.63 -12.90 13.33
CA VAL A 176 4.62 -12.85 12.28
C VAL A 176 5.23 -13.29 10.96
N ILE A 177 4.46 -14.06 10.19
CA ILE A 177 4.76 -14.40 8.79
C ILE A 177 3.57 -13.99 7.92
N MET A 178 3.81 -13.22 6.87
CA MET A 178 2.79 -12.79 5.91
C MET A 178 3.17 -13.23 4.50
N LEU A 179 2.25 -13.88 3.79
CA LEU A 179 2.42 -14.21 2.39
C LEU A 179 1.56 -13.26 1.53
N THR A 180 2.16 -12.65 0.53
CA THR A 180 1.50 -11.77 -0.44
C THR A 180 1.34 -12.41 -1.82
N ALA A 181 1.65 -13.71 -1.91
CA ALA A 181 1.39 -14.59 -3.05
C ALA A 181 0.76 -15.89 -2.52
N SER A 182 -0.08 -16.55 -3.33
CA SER A 182 -0.83 -17.75 -2.91
C SER A 182 -0.09 -19.04 -3.25
N PRO A 183 0.39 -19.80 -2.26
CA PRO A 183 0.77 -21.19 -2.47
C PRO A 183 -0.48 -22.09 -2.56
N PRO A 184 -0.42 -23.25 -3.22
CA PRO A 184 -1.48 -24.27 -3.17
C PRO A 184 -1.78 -24.69 -1.72
N LYS A 185 -0.73 -24.80 -0.91
CA LYS A 185 -0.76 -25.06 0.53
C LYS A 185 0.39 -24.33 1.20
N ILE A 186 0.14 -23.78 2.40
CA ILE A 186 1.19 -23.09 3.17
C ILE A 186 2.37 -24.02 3.39
N PRO A 187 3.61 -23.61 3.01
CA PRO A 187 4.81 -24.42 3.16
C PRO A 187 5.11 -24.75 4.62
N GLN A 188 5.42 -26.02 4.90
CA GLN A 188 5.79 -26.45 6.25
C GLN A 188 6.99 -25.69 6.81
N ALA A 189 7.97 -25.39 5.94
CA ALA A 189 9.15 -24.62 6.33
C ALA A 189 8.81 -23.22 6.94
N LEU A 190 7.72 -22.59 6.51
CA LEU A 190 7.27 -21.32 7.07
C LEU A 190 6.58 -21.52 8.44
N ILE A 191 5.82 -22.61 8.58
CA ILE A 191 5.18 -22.99 9.85
C ILE A 191 6.26 -23.31 10.91
N ASP A 192 7.33 -23.98 10.51
CA ASP A 192 8.46 -24.34 11.38
C ASP A 192 9.23 -23.09 11.85
N GLN A 193 9.31 -22.05 11.01
CA GLN A 193 9.95 -20.77 11.30
C GLN A 193 9.06 -19.81 12.11
N LEU A 194 7.77 -20.13 12.30
CA LEU A 194 6.87 -19.35 13.13
C LEU A 194 7.18 -19.60 14.61
N GLY A 195 7.37 -18.54 15.37
CA GLY A 195 7.62 -18.58 16.80
C GLY A 195 6.41 -19.05 17.61
N GLU A 196 6.60 -19.39 18.85
CA GLU A 196 5.52 -19.68 19.80
C GLU A 196 4.71 -18.39 20.06
N GLY A 197 3.38 -18.48 20.04
CA GLY A 197 2.48 -17.31 20.04
C GLY A 197 2.38 -16.58 18.70
N GLY A 198 3.14 -17.01 17.68
CA GLY A 198 3.24 -16.35 16.39
C GLY A 198 1.99 -16.48 15.51
N ILE A 199 1.85 -15.56 14.59
CA ILE A 199 0.71 -15.46 13.65
C ILE A 199 1.24 -15.58 12.22
N LEU A 200 0.58 -16.42 11.40
CA LEU A 200 0.82 -16.44 9.95
C LEU A 200 -0.46 -16.07 9.22
N VAL A 201 -0.38 -15.07 8.32
CA VAL A 201 -1.48 -14.61 7.47
C VAL A 201 -1.12 -14.87 6.00
N ALA A 202 -1.95 -15.61 5.29
CA ALA A 202 -1.65 -15.98 3.92
C ALA A 202 -2.91 -16.20 3.08
N PRO A 203 -2.89 -15.91 1.77
CA PRO A 203 -3.76 -16.58 0.82
C PRO A 203 -3.30 -18.02 0.66
N GLU A 204 -4.23 -18.97 0.54
CA GLU A 204 -3.94 -20.40 0.29
C GLU A 204 -4.92 -20.95 -0.74
N GLY A 205 -4.42 -21.67 -1.72
CA GLY A 205 -5.19 -22.31 -2.77
C GLY A 205 -4.72 -21.95 -4.18
N ASP A 206 -5.16 -22.73 -5.16
CA ASP A 206 -4.84 -22.53 -6.58
C ASP A 206 -5.96 -21.76 -7.31
N TYR A 207 -7.09 -22.43 -7.60
CA TYR A 207 -8.22 -21.83 -8.32
C TYR A 207 -9.18 -21.08 -7.39
N SER A 208 -9.41 -21.62 -6.22
CA SER A 208 -10.15 -20.98 -5.14
C SER A 208 -9.18 -20.69 -4.02
N GLN A 209 -8.99 -19.41 -3.72
CA GLN A 209 -8.03 -18.98 -2.71
C GLN A 209 -8.77 -18.43 -1.50
N GLU A 210 -8.36 -18.85 -0.32
CA GLU A 210 -8.86 -18.37 0.96
C GLU A 210 -7.76 -17.59 1.67
N LEU A 211 -8.09 -16.40 2.18
CA LEU A 211 -7.25 -15.73 3.15
C LEU A 211 -7.40 -16.46 4.49
N VAL A 212 -6.29 -16.98 5.01
CA VAL A 212 -6.28 -17.73 6.25
C VAL A 212 -5.35 -17.09 7.28
N LYS A 213 -5.71 -17.24 8.53
CA LYS A 213 -4.86 -16.91 9.68
C LYS A 213 -4.52 -18.20 10.44
N LEU A 214 -3.24 -18.45 10.61
CA LEU A 214 -2.71 -19.51 11.48
C LEU A 214 -2.17 -18.87 12.76
N THR A 215 -2.40 -19.52 13.89
CA THR A 215 -1.80 -19.14 15.18
C THR A 215 -1.11 -20.36 15.78
N LYS A 216 0.14 -20.19 16.20
CA LYS A 216 0.92 -21.24 16.87
C LYS A 216 0.82 -21.07 18.38
N GLN A 217 0.34 -22.09 19.09
CA GLN A 217 0.20 -22.04 20.55
C GLN A 217 0.47 -23.41 21.16
N ASN A 218 1.39 -23.50 22.10
CA ASN A 218 1.85 -24.76 22.70
C ASN A 218 2.27 -25.79 21.64
N GLY A 219 3.01 -25.34 20.62
CA GLY A 219 3.45 -26.14 19.48
C GLY A 219 2.34 -26.56 18.51
N LYS A 220 1.07 -26.21 18.75
CA LYS A 220 -0.08 -26.55 17.89
C LYS A 220 -0.44 -25.37 16.99
N ILE A 221 -0.82 -25.70 15.76
CA ILE A 221 -1.33 -24.71 14.79
C ILE A 221 -2.85 -24.75 14.78
N THR A 222 -3.47 -23.59 14.98
CA THR A 222 -4.89 -23.38 14.73
C THR A 222 -5.04 -22.55 13.46
N LYS A 223 -5.89 -23.01 12.54
CA LYS A 223 -6.17 -22.33 11.27
C LYS A 223 -7.61 -21.81 11.27
N ARG A 224 -7.78 -20.56 10.83
CA ARG A 224 -9.09 -19.91 10.61
C ARG A 224 -9.14 -19.32 9.22
N THR A 225 -10.16 -19.64 8.44
CA THR A 225 -10.50 -18.98 7.17
C THR A 225 -11.17 -17.64 7.47
N ILE A 226 -10.74 -16.60 6.77
CA ILE A 226 -11.21 -15.22 6.93
C ILE A 226 -12.21 -14.87 5.81
N THR A 227 -11.77 -14.96 4.55
CA THR A 227 -12.57 -14.62 3.38
C THR A 227 -11.94 -15.22 2.11
N TYR A 228 -12.68 -15.21 1.00
CA TYR A 228 -12.13 -15.52 -0.31
C TYR A 228 -11.34 -14.36 -0.86
N VAL A 229 -10.24 -14.66 -1.55
CA VAL A 229 -9.31 -13.68 -2.12
C VAL A 229 -8.80 -14.13 -3.49
N ARG A 230 -8.08 -13.24 -4.18
CA ARG A 230 -7.36 -13.57 -5.39
C ARG A 230 -5.99 -12.92 -5.40
N PHE A 231 -4.96 -13.74 -5.36
CA PHE A 231 -3.55 -13.37 -5.41
C PHE A 231 -2.85 -13.99 -6.61
N VAL A 232 -1.72 -13.46 -6.97
CA VAL A 232 -0.78 -14.11 -7.87
C VAL A 232 -0.30 -15.41 -7.22
N PRO A 233 -0.04 -16.47 -8.02
CA PRO A 233 0.49 -17.72 -7.47
C PRO A 233 1.88 -17.52 -6.91
N MET A 234 2.16 -18.20 -5.80
CA MET A 234 3.51 -18.31 -5.27
C MET A 234 4.31 -19.29 -6.13
N ILE A 235 5.49 -18.88 -6.59
CA ILE A 235 6.34 -19.67 -7.49
C ILE A 235 7.60 -20.16 -6.79
N HIS A 236 8.13 -21.31 -7.23
CA HIS A 236 9.41 -21.84 -6.77
C HIS A 236 10.59 -21.17 -7.47
N GLY A 237 11.70 -21.06 -6.76
CA GLY A 237 13.00 -20.77 -7.35
C GLY A 237 13.49 -21.97 -8.20
N SER A 238 14.12 -21.65 -9.32
CA SER A 238 14.83 -22.64 -10.15
C SER A 238 16.09 -23.17 -9.46
#